data_7fd56b4e3f18724112d820d4b1560b67
#
_entry.id   7fd56b4e3f18724112d820d4b1560b67
#
_cell.length_a   1.000
_cell.length_b   1.000
_cell.length_c   1.000
_cell.angle_alpha   90.00
_cell.angle_beta   90.00
_cell.angle_gamma   90.00
#
_symmetry.space_group_name_H-M   'P 1'
#
loop_
_entity.id
_entity.type
_entity.pdbx_description
1 polymer ?
#
loop_
_entity_poly.entity_id
_entity_poly.type
_entity_poly.pdbx_seq_one_letter_code
_entity_poly.pdbx_strand_id
1 'polypeptide(L)'
;MTPPPPSRLRWVMIGFAFAATVLNYVHRLSFTYLAAHPDLRAMFSDTAFGLLGTAFFIAYTLSNGLCGFAIDRLGTRVGYSLSMAVWTTAALLHALARTPLQFGAFRFLLGIGEAGNWPAAVKLTAEWFPPQERSTASGIFNSGSALGSVIAPPLVAWLGLRFGWRAAFVAVGLLGYVWLSAFWLVYHTPAQARSEVQAPPVPARRLLTHRFVVWFTASKFFMDSIWYFITFWIGRYLADVHGWDLGRIGLYAMCPFVVADLGNILGGLFTQWMIRRGVAIPRARKVAVSVFALAMAAALLSGPIVISGPRSALVVLSLAGFGWAAYTANTLAFPADVVPQRAAATVWGLASVGAGLGGAFFQHASGLTVAHLRTTLGVAGAYHTVFVAYGVAALLGLALVLFPMGPLTRDERLQPLPGSAHEL
;
A
#
# COMPACT_ATOMS: atom_id res chain seq x y z
N MET A 1 4.56 36.19 -0.77
CA MET A 1 4.30 35.80 -2.16
C MET A 1 3.26 34.71 -2.15
N THR A 2 2.10 34.91 -2.73
CA THR A 2 1.10 33.83 -2.92
C THR A 2 1.72 32.77 -3.84
N PRO A 3 1.66 31.49 -3.49
CA PRO A 3 2.14 30.45 -4.37
C PRO A 3 1.39 30.54 -5.72
N PRO A 4 2.08 30.31 -6.85
CA PRO A 4 1.42 30.32 -8.15
C PRO A 4 0.25 29.35 -8.15
N PRO A 5 -0.84 29.64 -8.88
CA PRO A 5 -2.00 28.77 -8.91
C PRO A 5 -1.55 27.36 -9.35
N PRO A 6 -2.00 26.33 -8.64
CA PRO A 6 -1.55 24.98 -8.89
C PRO A 6 -1.87 24.56 -10.33
N SER A 7 -0.85 24.24 -11.11
CA SER A 7 -1.01 23.87 -12.52
C SER A 7 -1.87 22.61 -12.65
N ARG A 8 -2.66 22.48 -13.75
CA ARG A 8 -3.41 21.26 -14.06
C ARG A 8 -2.51 20.03 -14.18
N LEU A 9 -1.20 20.23 -14.43
CA LEU A 9 -0.20 19.21 -14.56
C LEU A 9 -0.05 18.34 -13.29
N ARG A 10 -0.34 18.86 -12.09
CA ARG A 10 -0.34 18.06 -10.85
C ARG A 10 -1.26 16.83 -10.94
N TRP A 11 -2.40 16.96 -11.62
CA TRP A 11 -3.32 15.84 -11.82
C TRP A 11 -2.77 14.77 -12.80
N VAL A 12 -1.96 15.20 -13.75
CA VAL A 12 -1.22 14.28 -14.62
C VAL A 12 -0.17 13.54 -13.81
N MET A 13 0.54 14.23 -12.90
CA MET A 13 1.54 13.59 -12.03
C MET A 13 0.92 12.55 -11.11
N ILE A 14 -0.26 12.84 -10.50
CA ILE A 14 -0.93 11.83 -9.69
C ILE A 14 -1.51 10.69 -10.54
N GLY A 15 -1.88 10.97 -11.79
CA GLY A 15 -2.22 9.95 -12.78
C GLY A 15 -1.07 8.98 -13.05
N PHE A 16 0.18 9.47 -13.12
CA PHE A 16 1.36 8.61 -13.19
C PHE A 16 1.53 7.75 -11.93
N ALA A 17 1.36 8.32 -10.74
CA ALA A 17 1.44 7.55 -9.50
C ALA A 17 0.33 6.49 -9.40
N PHE A 18 -0.89 6.82 -9.84
CA PHE A 18 -2.00 5.88 -9.96
C PHE A 18 -1.68 4.72 -10.91
N ALA A 19 -1.24 5.04 -12.13
CA ALA A 19 -0.87 4.03 -13.14
C ALA A 19 0.29 3.14 -12.66
N ALA A 20 1.30 3.72 -11.99
CA ALA A 20 2.38 2.96 -11.37
C ALA A 20 1.85 2.00 -10.31
N THR A 21 0.89 2.41 -9.49
CA THR A 21 0.28 1.57 -8.46
C THR A 21 -0.56 0.45 -9.08
N VAL A 22 -1.29 0.71 -10.16
CA VAL A 22 -1.98 -0.34 -10.94
C VAL A 22 -0.98 -1.37 -11.45
N LEU A 23 0.10 -0.92 -12.12
CA LEU A 23 1.14 -1.79 -12.64
C LEU A 23 1.84 -2.60 -11.54
N ASN A 24 2.11 -1.98 -10.39
CA ASN A 24 2.68 -2.64 -9.23
C ASN A 24 1.86 -3.87 -8.82
N TYR A 25 0.53 -3.73 -8.70
CA TYR A 25 -0.35 -4.84 -8.38
C TYR A 25 -0.48 -5.86 -9.50
N VAL A 26 -0.54 -5.42 -10.76
CA VAL A 26 -0.56 -6.33 -11.90
C VAL A 26 0.71 -7.19 -11.95
N HIS A 27 1.90 -6.60 -11.77
CA HIS A 27 3.17 -7.32 -11.74
C HIS A 27 3.24 -8.29 -10.55
N ARG A 28 2.87 -7.82 -9.35
CA ARG A 28 2.85 -8.63 -8.12
C ARG A 28 1.98 -9.87 -8.23
N LEU A 29 0.77 -9.69 -8.77
CA LEU A 29 -0.25 -10.74 -8.84
C LEU A 29 -0.06 -11.65 -10.06
N SER A 30 0.69 -11.23 -11.09
CA SER A 30 0.90 -12.04 -12.30
C SER A 30 1.41 -13.44 -11.99
N PHE A 31 2.38 -13.58 -11.08
CA PHE A 31 2.87 -14.89 -10.68
C PHE A 31 1.76 -15.74 -10.02
N THR A 32 0.97 -15.14 -9.12
CA THR A 32 -0.09 -15.86 -8.39
C THR A 32 -1.10 -16.49 -9.33
N TYR A 33 -1.49 -15.78 -10.38
CA TYR A 33 -2.47 -16.28 -11.35
C TYR A 33 -1.83 -17.20 -12.40
N LEU A 34 -0.63 -16.88 -12.89
CA LEU A 34 0.08 -17.74 -13.84
C LEU A 34 0.57 -19.07 -13.21
N ALA A 35 0.76 -19.11 -11.89
CA ALA A 35 1.09 -20.36 -11.21
C ALA A 35 0.00 -21.45 -11.33
N ALA A 36 -1.23 -21.07 -11.72
CA ALA A 36 -2.28 -22.01 -12.09
C ALA A 36 -2.12 -22.58 -13.53
N HIS A 37 -1.24 -21.99 -14.35
CA HIS A 37 -0.96 -22.52 -15.69
C HIS A 37 -0.30 -23.90 -15.59
N PRO A 38 -0.71 -24.92 -16.39
CA PRO A 38 -0.23 -26.30 -16.25
C PRO A 38 1.29 -26.43 -16.18
N ASP A 39 2.00 -25.78 -17.09
CA ASP A 39 3.47 -25.87 -17.16
C ASP A 39 4.17 -25.29 -15.92
N LEU A 40 3.63 -24.20 -15.34
CA LEU A 40 4.16 -23.58 -14.13
C LEU A 40 3.79 -24.38 -12.89
N ARG A 41 2.55 -24.88 -12.83
CA ARG A 41 2.09 -25.70 -11.71
C ARG A 41 2.95 -26.97 -11.53
N ALA A 42 3.36 -27.57 -12.63
CA ALA A 42 4.25 -28.74 -12.62
C ALA A 42 5.67 -28.41 -12.09
N MET A 43 6.07 -27.15 -12.12
CA MET A 43 7.40 -26.69 -11.70
C MET A 43 7.52 -26.48 -10.19
N PHE A 44 6.40 -26.27 -9.48
CA PHE A 44 6.41 -25.89 -8.06
C PHE A 44 5.66 -26.88 -7.20
N SER A 45 6.30 -27.35 -6.10
CA SER A 45 5.58 -27.90 -4.97
C SER A 45 4.86 -26.79 -4.20
N ASP A 46 3.86 -27.14 -3.38
CA ASP A 46 3.12 -26.17 -2.54
C ASP A 46 4.07 -25.43 -1.60
N THR A 47 5.07 -26.11 -1.06
CA THR A 47 6.11 -25.52 -0.22
C THR A 47 6.97 -24.51 -1.00
N ALA A 48 7.41 -24.87 -2.21
CA ALA A 48 8.17 -23.96 -3.07
C ALA A 48 7.35 -22.71 -3.43
N PHE A 49 6.07 -22.88 -3.76
CA PHE A 49 5.18 -21.75 -4.03
C PHE A 49 5.06 -20.78 -2.83
N GLY A 50 4.90 -21.32 -1.63
CA GLY A 50 4.88 -20.50 -0.40
C GLY A 50 6.19 -19.74 -0.17
N LEU A 51 7.34 -20.40 -0.40
CA LEU A 51 8.66 -19.76 -0.27
C LEU A 51 8.87 -18.60 -1.27
N LEU A 52 8.31 -18.71 -2.49
CA LEU A 52 8.38 -17.64 -3.48
C LEU A 52 7.62 -16.38 -3.04
N GLY A 53 6.47 -16.56 -2.39
CA GLY A 53 5.73 -15.46 -1.75
C GLY A 53 6.53 -14.83 -0.60
N THR A 54 7.11 -15.67 0.26
CA THR A 54 7.94 -15.23 1.38
C THR A 54 9.17 -14.44 0.92
N ALA A 55 9.86 -14.90 -0.12
CA ALA A 55 11.02 -14.21 -0.69
C ALA A 55 10.67 -12.77 -1.14
N PHE A 56 9.51 -12.61 -1.80
CA PHE A 56 9.00 -11.29 -2.18
C PHE A 56 8.75 -10.40 -0.96
N PHE A 57 8.01 -10.91 0.04
CA PHE A 57 7.64 -10.09 1.20
C PHE A 57 8.82 -9.70 2.09
N ILE A 58 9.81 -10.58 2.27
CA ILE A 58 11.04 -10.24 2.98
C ILE A 58 11.76 -9.09 2.26
N ALA A 59 11.99 -9.24 0.94
CA ALA A 59 12.65 -8.22 0.14
C ALA A 59 11.87 -6.89 0.17
N TYR A 60 10.56 -6.94 -0.04
CA TYR A 60 9.68 -5.78 -0.01
C TYR A 60 9.72 -5.04 1.32
N THR A 61 9.60 -5.76 2.44
CA THR A 61 9.58 -5.17 3.78
C THR A 61 10.92 -4.53 4.13
N LEU A 62 12.03 -5.22 3.90
CA LEU A 62 13.36 -4.71 4.20
C LEU A 62 13.73 -3.52 3.31
N SER A 63 13.29 -3.54 2.05
CA SER A 63 13.62 -2.48 1.08
C SER A 63 12.79 -1.22 1.23
N ASN A 64 11.62 -1.24 1.90
CA ASN A 64 10.75 -0.06 2.03
C ASN A 64 11.49 1.14 2.66
N GLY A 65 12.17 0.93 3.78
CA GLY A 65 12.95 1.99 4.44
C GLY A 65 14.11 2.49 3.59
N LEU A 66 14.85 1.57 2.94
CA LEU A 66 15.98 1.90 2.08
C LEU A 66 15.54 2.65 0.82
N CYS A 67 14.47 2.22 0.18
CA CYS A 67 13.90 2.89 -0.99
C CYS A 67 13.41 4.29 -0.65
N GLY A 68 12.76 4.49 0.49
CA GLY A 68 12.35 5.81 0.94
C GLY A 68 13.53 6.77 1.08
N PHE A 69 14.59 6.32 1.75
CA PHE A 69 15.81 7.11 1.88
C PHE A 69 16.50 7.40 0.54
N ALA A 70 16.57 6.40 -0.34
CA ALA A 70 17.15 6.58 -1.68
C ALA A 70 16.34 7.59 -2.52
N ILE A 71 15.01 7.53 -2.48
CA ILE A 71 14.12 8.44 -3.21
C ILE A 71 14.25 9.88 -2.66
N ASP A 72 14.37 10.05 -1.34
CA ASP A 72 14.57 11.38 -0.76
C ASP A 72 15.92 11.97 -1.17
N ARG A 73 16.95 11.15 -1.30
CA ARG A 73 18.31 11.59 -1.69
C ARG A 73 18.45 11.84 -3.21
N LEU A 74 17.87 10.97 -4.04
CA LEU A 74 17.97 11.03 -5.50
C LEU A 74 16.93 11.97 -6.13
N GLY A 75 15.90 12.36 -5.37
CA GLY A 75 14.74 13.07 -5.88
C GLY A 75 13.73 12.14 -6.55
N THR A 76 12.49 12.61 -6.67
CA THR A 76 11.36 11.80 -7.16
C THR A 76 11.57 11.30 -8.59
N ARG A 77 12.09 12.14 -9.49
CA ARG A 77 12.32 11.74 -10.90
C ARG A 77 13.21 10.51 -11.01
N VAL A 78 14.39 10.57 -10.40
CA VAL A 78 15.38 9.48 -10.48
C VAL A 78 14.97 8.30 -9.61
N GLY A 79 14.59 8.55 -8.35
CA GLY A 79 14.26 7.49 -7.40
C GLY A 79 13.06 6.66 -7.83
N TYR A 80 11.97 7.30 -8.30
CA TYR A 80 10.80 6.57 -8.78
C TYR A 80 11.10 5.79 -10.06
N SER A 81 11.83 6.42 -11.00
CA SER A 81 12.24 5.77 -12.24
C SER A 81 13.14 4.55 -11.98
N LEU A 82 14.07 4.65 -11.04
CA LEU A 82 14.94 3.52 -10.67
C LEU A 82 14.13 2.37 -10.05
N SER A 83 13.23 2.68 -9.13
CA SER A 83 12.33 1.68 -8.57
C SER A 83 11.51 0.99 -9.66
N MET A 84 10.86 1.77 -10.55
CA MET A 84 10.09 1.24 -11.68
C MET A 84 10.95 0.36 -12.59
N ALA A 85 12.15 0.79 -12.94
CA ALA A 85 13.08 0.04 -13.78
C ALA A 85 13.43 -1.32 -13.15
N VAL A 86 13.75 -1.34 -11.86
CA VAL A 86 14.09 -2.56 -11.13
C VAL A 86 12.93 -3.55 -11.11
N TRP A 87 11.73 -3.12 -10.71
CA TRP A 87 10.61 -4.07 -10.62
C TRP A 87 10.10 -4.52 -11.99
N THR A 88 10.11 -3.63 -12.98
CA THR A 88 9.74 -3.96 -14.36
C THR A 88 10.70 -4.98 -14.97
N THR A 89 12.03 -4.77 -14.79
CA THR A 89 13.04 -5.74 -15.19
C THR A 89 12.81 -7.08 -14.49
N ALA A 90 12.57 -7.07 -13.18
CA ALA A 90 12.28 -8.29 -12.44
C ALA A 90 11.03 -9.01 -12.96
N ALA A 91 9.97 -8.27 -13.30
CA ALA A 91 8.76 -8.83 -13.91
C ALA A 91 9.07 -9.53 -15.24
N LEU A 92 9.87 -8.90 -16.12
CA LEU A 92 10.30 -9.50 -17.39
C LEU A 92 11.17 -10.75 -17.19
N LEU A 93 12.10 -10.71 -16.21
CA LEU A 93 12.99 -11.83 -15.94
C LEU A 93 12.25 -13.11 -15.55
N HIS A 94 11.04 -13.01 -15.00
CA HIS A 94 10.20 -14.20 -14.74
C HIS A 94 9.94 -15.02 -16.01
N ALA A 95 9.86 -14.38 -17.20
CA ALA A 95 9.70 -15.09 -18.47
C ALA A 95 10.90 -15.99 -18.82
N LEU A 96 12.09 -15.69 -18.29
CA LEU A 96 13.33 -16.45 -18.52
C LEU A 96 13.55 -17.57 -17.50
N ALA A 97 12.74 -17.60 -16.44
CA ALA A 97 12.91 -18.55 -15.35
C ALA A 97 12.66 -20.01 -15.82
N ARG A 98 13.52 -20.90 -15.37
CA ARG A 98 13.47 -22.35 -15.67
C ARG A 98 13.46 -23.20 -14.40
N THR A 99 13.75 -22.62 -13.25
CA THR A 99 13.83 -23.30 -11.97
C THR A 99 13.10 -22.52 -10.88
N PRO A 100 12.60 -23.16 -9.81
CA PRO A 100 12.02 -22.48 -8.66
C PRO A 100 12.96 -21.46 -8.02
N LEU A 101 14.25 -21.73 -7.97
CA LEU A 101 15.25 -20.81 -7.42
C LEU A 101 15.34 -19.51 -8.22
N GLN A 102 15.34 -19.59 -9.56
CA GLN A 102 15.33 -18.40 -10.42
C GLN A 102 14.05 -17.59 -10.21
N PHE A 103 12.89 -18.22 -10.13
CA PHE A 103 11.65 -17.54 -9.75
C PHE A 103 11.78 -16.84 -8.40
N GLY A 104 12.35 -17.50 -7.39
CA GLY A 104 12.61 -16.91 -6.06
C GLY A 104 13.49 -15.68 -6.13
N ALA A 105 14.59 -15.75 -6.88
CA ALA A 105 15.49 -14.62 -7.08
C ALA A 105 14.79 -13.43 -7.77
N PHE A 106 13.97 -13.70 -8.80
CA PHE A 106 13.23 -12.64 -9.50
C PHE A 106 12.08 -12.09 -8.66
N ARG A 107 11.42 -12.90 -7.82
CA ARG A 107 10.44 -12.45 -6.82
C ARG A 107 11.08 -11.56 -5.77
N PHE A 108 12.28 -11.91 -5.31
CA PHE A 108 13.06 -11.09 -4.37
C PHE A 108 13.43 -9.75 -5.00
N LEU A 109 13.94 -9.75 -6.23
CA LEU A 109 14.25 -8.52 -6.97
C LEU A 109 13.00 -7.67 -7.22
N LEU A 110 11.87 -8.29 -7.56
CA LEU A 110 10.58 -7.63 -7.71
C LEU A 110 10.19 -6.91 -6.41
N GLY A 111 10.31 -7.60 -5.27
CA GLY A 111 10.05 -7.02 -3.95
C GLY A 111 10.88 -5.79 -3.64
N ILE A 112 12.20 -5.83 -3.97
CA ILE A 112 13.08 -4.66 -3.84
C ILE A 112 12.58 -3.47 -4.66
N GLY A 113 12.29 -3.68 -5.94
CA GLY A 113 11.85 -2.60 -6.83
C GLY A 113 10.50 -2.04 -6.43
N GLU A 114 9.51 -2.89 -6.15
CA GLU A 114 8.15 -2.49 -5.79
C GLU A 114 8.06 -1.72 -4.48
N ALA A 115 9.01 -1.92 -3.57
CA ALA A 115 9.07 -1.22 -2.29
C ALA A 115 9.17 0.31 -2.43
N GLY A 116 9.70 0.81 -3.56
CA GLY A 116 9.81 2.26 -3.80
C GLY A 116 8.53 2.94 -4.26
N ASN A 117 7.48 2.20 -4.67
CA ASN A 117 6.26 2.79 -5.24
C ASN A 117 5.58 3.77 -4.28
N TRP A 118 5.24 3.32 -3.07
CA TRP A 118 4.56 4.17 -2.07
C TRP A 118 5.41 5.36 -1.60
N PRO A 119 6.68 5.16 -1.19
CA PRO A 119 7.54 6.29 -0.83
C PRO A 119 7.63 7.36 -1.93
N ALA A 120 7.78 6.92 -3.20
CA ALA A 120 7.84 7.85 -4.32
C ALA A 120 6.53 8.59 -4.57
N ALA A 121 5.38 7.89 -4.50
CA ALA A 121 4.07 8.50 -4.67
C ALA A 121 3.73 9.50 -3.56
N VAL A 122 4.11 9.20 -2.30
CA VAL A 122 3.96 10.10 -1.15
C VAL A 122 4.81 11.36 -1.35
N LYS A 123 6.06 11.21 -1.77
CA LYS A 123 6.94 12.35 -2.06
C LYS A 123 6.43 13.18 -3.24
N LEU A 124 6.01 12.55 -4.33
CA LEU A 124 5.39 13.21 -5.48
C LEU A 124 4.17 14.03 -5.05
N THR A 125 3.32 13.46 -4.20
CA THR A 125 2.16 14.16 -3.65
C THR A 125 2.57 15.37 -2.81
N ALA A 126 3.62 15.24 -2.00
CA ALA A 126 4.15 16.34 -1.19
C ALA A 126 4.71 17.48 -2.05
N GLU A 127 5.35 17.17 -3.18
CA GLU A 127 5.98 18.11 -4.10
C GLU A 127 4.96 18.87 -4.97
N TRP A 128 3.86 18.22 -5.38
CA TRP A 128 2.93 18.75 -6.37
C TRP A 128 1.62 19.28 -5.79
N PHE A 129 1.23 18.86 -4.58
CA PHE A 129 -0.07 19.19 -4.01
C PHE A 129 0.01 20.02 -2.74
N PRO A 130 -0.84 21.05 -2.61
CA PRO A 130 -0.97 21.79 -1.36
C PRO A 130 -1.56 20.88 -0.27
N PRO A 131 -1.31 21.16 1.02
CA PRO A 131 -1.73 20.31 2.15
C PRO A 131 -3.23 19.97 2.13
N GLN A 132 -4.08 20.87 1.67
CA GLN A 132 -5.53 20.72 1.62
C GLN A 132 -5.99 19.61 0.68
N GLU A 133 -5.23 19.34 -0.39
CA GLU A 133 -5.58 18.40 -1.46
C GLU A 133 -4.81 17.06 -1.38
N ARG A 134 -3.80 16.98 -0.51
CA ARG A 134 -2.92 15.78 -0.42
C ARG A 134 -3.67 14.49 -0.14
N SER A 135 -4.69 14.51 0.74
CA SER A 135 -5.48 13.30 1.00
C SER A 135 -6.25 12.83 -0.22
N THR A 136 -6.83 13.76 -0.98
CA THR A 136 -7.54 13.42 -2.22
C THR A 136 -6.58 12.85 -3.27
N ALA A 137 -5.43 13.50 -3.47
CA ALA A 137 -4.39 13.01 -4.37
C ALA A 137 -3.87 11.63 -3.94
N SER A 138 -3.64 11.44 -2.62
CA SER A 138 -3.22 10.16 -2.05
C SER A 138 -4.27 9.07 -2.24
N GLY A 139 -5.54 9.39 -2.06
CA GLY A 139 -6.65 8.47 -2.34
C GLY A 139 -6.67 8.02 -3.79
N ILE A 140 -6.47 8.95 -4.73
CA ILE A 140 -6.44 8.66 -6.16
C ILE A 140 -5.30 7.70 -6.52
N PHE A 141 -4.07 7.95 -6.10
CA PHE A 141 -3.00 7.02 -6.47
C PHE A 141 -3.12 5.67 -5.74
N ASN A 142 -3.61 5.66 -4.50
CA ASN A 142 -3.76 4.44 -3.73
C ASN A 142 -4.88 3.53 -4.28
N SER A 143 -5.94 4.11 -4.91
CA SER A 143 -6.99 3.33 -5.56
C SER A 143 -6.47 2.48 -6.73
N GLY A 144 -5.31 2.83 -7.30
CA GLY A 144 -4.62 1.97 -8.26
C GLY A 144 -4.35 0.56 -7.73
N SER A 145 -4.24 0.37 -6.41
CA SER A 145 -4.01 -0.95 -5.80
C SER A 145 -5.21 -1.89 -5.96
N ALA A 146 -6.42 -1.41 -5.74
CA ALA A 146 -7.62 -2.21 -5.91
C ALA A 146 -7.95 -2.38 -7.40
N LEU A 147 -7.81 -1.34 -8.22
CA LEU A 147 -7.99 -1.46 -9.66
C LEU A 147 -7.00 -2.47 -10.28
N GLY A 148 -5.72 -2.42 -9.89
CA GLY A 148 -4.71 -3.40 -10.30
C GLY A 148 -5.08 -4.82 -9.88
N SER A 149 -5.62 -5.00 -8.65
CA SER A 149 -6.10 -6.30 -8.16
C SER A 149 -7.32 -6.83 -8.91
N VAL A 150 -8.18 -5.95 -9.42
CA VAL A 150 -9.35 -6.33 -10.25
C VAL A 150 -8.92 -6.67 -11.68
N ILE A 151 -7.99 -5.90 -12.26
CA ILE A 151 -7.55 -6.09 -13.65
C ILE A 151 -6.59 -7.29 -13.79
N ALA A 152 -5.73 -7.54 -12.81
CA ALA A 152 -4.68 -8.54 -12.93
C ALA A 152 -5.21 -9.96 -13.25
N PRO A 153 -6.23 -10.52 -12.55
CA PRO A 153 -6.69 -11.87 -12.82
C PRO A 153 -7.15 -12.08 -14.26
N PRO A 154 -8.11 -11.31 -14.81
CA PRO A 154 -8.58 -11.53 -16.17
C PRO A 154 -7.53 -11.23 -17.24
N LEU A 155 -6.73 -10.18 -17.06
CA LEU A 155 -5.69 -9.81 -18.00
C LEU A 155 -4.61 -10.89 -18.09
N VAL A 156 -4.10 -11.32 -16.95
CA VAL A 156 -2.99 -12.27 -16.87
C VAL A 156 -3.44 -13.67 -17.30
N ALA A 157 -4.66 -14.08 -16.90
CA ALA A 157 -5.23 -15.35 -17.35
C ALA A 157 -5.44 -15.37 -18.89
N TRP A 158 -5.98 -14.31 -19.46
CA TRP A 158 -6.17 -14.19 -20.90
C TRP A 158 -4.85 -14.26 -21.66
N LEU A 159 -3.84 -13.50 -21.21
CA LEU A 159 -2.51 -13.54 -21.82
C LEU A 159 -1.86 -14.91 -21.69
N GLY A 160 -1.95 -15.53 -20.50
CA GLY A 160 -1.38 -16.85 -20.24
C GLY A 160 -2.01 -17.96 -21.09
N LEU A 161 -3.33 -17.97 -21.21
CA LEU A 161 -4.07 -18.96 -22.00
C LEU A 161 -3.88 -18.76 -23.50
N ARG A 162 -3.77 -17.51 -23.97
CA ARG A 162 -3.68 -17.22 -25.42
C ARG A 162 -2.26 -17.30 -25.97
N PHE A 163 -1.26 -16.85 -25.19
CA PHE A 163 0.11 -16.68 -25.66
C PHE A 163 1.14 -17.45 -24.82
N GLY A 164 0.68 -18.15 -23.79
CA GLY A 164 1.53 -18.85 -22.84
C GLY A 164 2.07 -17.94 -21.70
N TRP A 165 2.46 -18.55 -20.60
CA TRP A 165 2.84 -17.83 -19.38
C TRP A 165 4.07 -16.93 -19.55
N ARG A 166 5.05 -17.31 -20.38
CA ARG A 166 6.24 -16.50 -20.66
C ARG A 166 5.87 -15.20 -21.37
N ALA A 167 5.03 -15.29 -22.41
CA ALA A 167 4.57 -14.11 -23.13
C ALA A 167 3.72 -13.19 -22.25
N ALA A 168 2.94 -13.76 -21.32
CA ALA A 168 2.20 -12.97 -20.34
C ALA A 168 3.12 -12.12 -19.45
N PHE A 169 4.21 -12.69 -18.91
CA PHE A 169 5.20 -11.93 -18.14
C PHE A 169 5.89 -10.85 -18.98
N VAL A 170 6.22 -11.16 -20.24
CA VAL A 170 6.81 -10.17 -21.14
C VAL A 170 5.84 -9.02 -21.42
N ALA A 171 4.60 -9.32 -21.79
CA ALA A 171 3.59 -8.30 -22.11
C ALA A 171 3.33 -7.37 -20.90
N VAL A 172 3.12 -7.94 -19.72
CA VAL A 172 2.89 -7.17 -18.51
C VAL A 172 4.13 -6.37 -18.13
N GLY A 173 5.33 -6.95 -18.19
CA GLY A 173 6.58 -6.26 -17.89
C GLY A 173 6.85 -5.08 -18.83
N LEU A 174 6.57 -5.21 -20.14
CA LEU A 174 6.76 -4.12 -21.10
C LEU A 174 5.89 -2.90 -20.80
N LEU A 175 4.70 -3.06 -20.18
CA LEU A 175 3.87 -1.93 -19.77
C LEU A 175 4.59 -1.02 -18.76
N GLY A 176 5.44 -1.58 -17.90
CA GLY A 176 6.23 -0.79 -16.97
C GLY A 176 7.28 0.08 -17.68
N TYR A 177 7.89 -0.39 -18.76
CA TYR A 177 8.82 0.42 -19.57
C TYR A 177 8.10 1.52 -20.34
N VAL A 178 6.89 1.27 -20.84
CA VAL A 178 6.05 2.33 -21.43
C VAL A 178 5.78 3.43 -20.40
N TRP A 179 5.39 3.05 -19.18
CA TRP A 179 5.21 4.01 -18.09
C TRP A 179 6.51 4.77 -17.78
N LEU A 180 7.62 4.06 -17.65
CA LEU A 180 8.93 4.64 -17.33
C LEU A 180 9.33 5.70 -18.35
N SER A 181 9.19 5.38 -19.64
CA SER A 181 9.50 6.31 -20.72
C SER A 181 8.61 7.56 -20.69
N ALA A 182 7.30 7.37 -20.52
CA ALA A 182 6.34 8.46 -20.43
C ALA A 182 6.61 9.36 -19.21
N PHE A 183 6.85 8.73 -18.02
CA PHE A 183 7.17 9.46 -16.81
C PHE A 183 8.45 10.28 -16.95
N TRP A 184 9.50 9.69 -17.52
CA TRP A 184 10.78 10.37 -17.70
C TRP A 184 10.69 11.58 -18.63
N LEU A 185 9.84 11.51 -19.65
CA LEU A 185 9.63 12.62 -20.60
C LEU A 185 8.77 13.75 -20.00
N VAL A 186 7.77 13.42 -19.18
CA VAL A 186 6.78 14.38 -18.70
C VAL A 186 7.13 14.95 -17.34
N TYR A 187 7.73 14.13 -16.44
CA TYR A 187 8.01 14.57 -15.08
C TYR A 187 9.15 15.59 -15.02
N HIS A 188 8.91 16.68 -14.32
CA HIS A 188 9.93 17.64 -13.89
C HIS A 188 9.72 18.00 -12.41
N THR A 189 10.81 18.21 -11.68
CA THR A 189 10.73 18.61 -10.28
C THR A 189 10.22 20.06 -10.20
N PRO A 190 9.14 20.34 -9.44
CA PRO A 190 8.64 21.70 -9.26
C PRO A 190 9.72 22.64 -8.71
N ALA A 191 9.71 23.90 -9.11
CA ALA A 191 10.72 24.87 -8.68
C ALA A 191 10.84 24.99 -7.15
N GLN A 192 9.71 24.91 -6.45
CA GLN A 192 9.64 24.93 -4.98
C GLN A 192 10.27 23.70 -4.33
N ALA A 193 10.16 22.51 -4.96
CA ALA A 193 10.74 21.29 -4.45
C ALA A 193 12.25 21.19 -4.76
N ARG A 194 12.75 21.92 -5.77
CA ARG A 194 14.19 21.89 -6.15
C ARG A 194 15.09 22.40 -5.04
N SER A 195 14.70 23.45 -4.33
CA SER A 195 15.49 23.98 -3.20
C SER A 195 15.54 23.03 -2.01
N GLU A 196 14.46 22.26 -1.77
CA GLU A 196 14.45 21.25 -0.70
C GLU A 196 15.27 19.99 -1.06
N VAL A 197 15.35 19.60 -2.34
CA VAL A 197 16.19 18.48 -2.80
C VAL A 197 17.69 18.79 -2.68
N GLN A 198 18.09 20.05 -2.84
CA GLN A 198 19.47 20.48 -2.69
C GLN A 198 19.92 20.64 -1.22
N ALA A 199 18.98 20.70 -0.28
CA ALA A 199 19.33 20.74 1.14
C ALA A 199 19.80 19.38 1.65
N PRO A 200 20.73 19.33 2.63
CA PRO A 200 21.25 18.09 3.16
C PRO A 200 20.11 17.20 3.70
N PRO A 201 20.17 15.87 3.48
CA PRO A 201 19.12 14.96 3.93
C PRO A 201 18.99 14.98 5.46
N VAL A 202 17.78 14.78 5.95
CA VAL A 202 17.55 14.64 7.39
C VAL A 202 18.23 13.34 7.85
N PRO A 203 19.11 13.35 8.86
CA PRO A 203 19.79 12.15 9.32
C PRO A 203 18.79 11.08 9.76
N ALA A 204 18.98 9.84 9.28
CA ALA A 204 18.09 8.72 9.59
C ALA A 204 17.89 8.52 11.11
N ARG A 205 18.95 8.70 11.91
CA ARG A 205 18.87 8.64 13.39
C ARG A 205 17.84 9.60 13.97
N ARG A 206 17.72 10.83 13.44
CA ARG A 206 16.72 11.79 13.90
C ARG A 206 15.30 11.35 13.54
N LEU A 207 15.12 10.72 12.38
CA LEU A 207 13.81 10.20 11.97
C LEU A 207 13.43 8.98 12.80
N LEU A 208 14.33 8.03 13.01
CA LEU A 208 14.09 6.81 13.80
C LEU A 208 13.72 7.09 15.26
N THR A 209 14.19 8.19 15.83
CA THR A 209 13.87 8.61 17.21
C THR A 209 12.75 9.64 17.29
N HIS A 210 12.28 10.12 16.12
CA HIS A 210 11.24 11.15 16.09
C HIS A 210 9.90 10.58 16.54
N ARG A 211 9.26 11.23 17.50
CA ARG A 211 7.99 10.76 18.12
C ARG A 211 6.93 10.40 17.08
N PHE A 212 6.68 11.28 16.11
CA PHE A 212 5.72 11.03 15.03
C PHE A 212 6.08 9.76 14.25
N VAL A 213 7.32 9.59 13.82
CA VAL A 213 7.77 8.46 12.98
C VAL A 213 7.61 7.13 13.72
N VAL A 214 8.04 7.07 14.98
CA VAL A 214 7.93 5.87 15.82
C VAL A 214 6.48 5.41 15.94
N TRP A 215 5.60 6.32 16.35
CA TRP A 215 4.20 5.97 16.60
C TRP A 215 3.39 5.79 15.31
N PHE A 216 3.77 6.48 14.24
CA PHE A 216 3.20 6.24 12.91
C PHE A 216 3.56 4.84 12.41
N THR A 217 4.83 4.44 12.52
CA THR A 217 5.29 3.08 12.19
C THR A 217 4.56 2.01 13.03
N ALA A 218 4.44 2.24 14.34
CA ALA A 218 3.71 1.34 15.23
C ALA A 218 2.22 1.26 14.90
N SER A 219 1.57 2.36 14.50
CA SER A 219 0.16 2.33 14.08
C SER A 219 -0.04 1.52 12.80
N LYS A 220 0.88 1.62 11.84
CA LYS A 220 0.84 0.86 10.58
C LYS A 220 0.97 -0.65 10.79
N PHE A 221 1.70 -1.09 11.82
CA PHE A 221 1.77 -2.50 12.22
C PHE A 221 0.37 -3.10 12.44
N PHE A 222 -0.52 -2.38 13.10
CA PHE A 222 -1.88 -2.84 13.37
C PHE A 222 -2.82 -2.60 12.19
N MET A 223 -2.78 -1.41 11.60
CA MET A 223 -3.77 -0.98 10.62
C MET A 223 -3.64 -1.68 9.28
N ASP A 224 -2.42 -1.84 8.76
CA ASP A 224 -2.23 -2.41 7.42
C ASP A 224 -2.36 -3.95 7.41
N SER A 225 -2.24 -4.59 8.57
CA SER A 225 -2.51 -6.02 8.71
C SER A 225 -3.94 -6.40 8.29
N ILE A 226 -4.91 -5.48 8.46
CA ILE A 226 -6.31 -5.69 8.08
C ILE A 226 -6.45 -5.82 6.56
N TRP A 227 -5.78 -4.94 5.81
CA TRP A 227 -5.76 -5.03 4.34
C TRP A 227 -5.13 -6.32 3.85
N TYR A 228 -4.01 -6.72 4.47
CA TYR A 228 -3.36 -7.99 4.13
C TYR A 228 -4.26 -9.18 4.44
N PHE A 229 -5.04 -9.15 5.52
CA PHE A 229 -6.03 -10.18 5.81
C PHE A 229 -7.08 -10.26 4.69
N ILE A 230 -7.72 -9.14 4.36
CA ILE A 230 -8.73 -9.09 3.28
C ILE A 230 -8.11 -9.63 1.98
N THR A 231 -6.88 -9.20 1.64
CA THR A 231 -6.24 -9.58 0.38
C THR A 231 -5.90 -11.06 0.29
N PHE A 232 -5.42 -11.67 1.38
CA PHE A 232 -4.90 -13.04 1.32
C PHE A 232 -5.85 -14.10 1.88
N TRP A 233 -6.78 -13.73 2.77
CA TRP A 233 -7.64 -14.70 3.45
C TRP A 233 -9.07 -14.76 2.94
N ILE A 234 -9.55 -13.75 2.21
CA ILE A 234 -10.95 -13.70 1.77
C ILE A 234 -11.36 -14.95 0.97
N GLY A 235 -10.53 -15.38 0.02
CA GLY A 235 -10.83 -16.54 -0.80
C GLY A 235 -10.94 -17.82 0.05
N ARG A 236 -9.97 -18.03 0.95
CA ARG A 236 -9.95 -19.17 1.84
C ARG A 236 -11.11 -19.15 2.84
N TYR A 237 -11.40 -17.99 3.41
CA TYR A 237 -12.53 -17.79 4.31
C TYR A 237 -13.87 -18.17 3.63
N LEU A 238 -14.09 -17.67 2.41
CA LEU A 238 -15.32 -17.97 1.66
C LEU A 238 -15.43 -19.46 1.30
N ALA A 239 -14.31 -20.10 0.98
CA ALA A 239 -14.27 -21.55 0.73
C ALA A 239 -14.50 -22.35 2.02
N ASP A 240 -13.76 -22.05 3.08
CA ASP A 240 -13.77 -22.82 4.33
C ASP A 240 -15.09 -22.70 5.10
N VAL A 241 -15.66 -21.48 5.17
CA VAL A 241 -16.86 -21.20 5.98
C VAL A 241 -18.15 -21.34 5.18
N HIS A 242 -18.14 -20.93 3.92
CA HIS A 242 -19.35 -20.85 3.10
C HIS A 242 -19.38 -21.87 1.95
N GLY A 243 -18.34 -22.71 1.80
CA GLY A 243 -18.30 -23.77 0.79
C GLY A 243 -18.29 -23.24 -0.65
N TRP A 244 -17.81 -22.02 -0.88
CA TRP A 244 -17.79 -21.45 -2.22
C TRP A 244 -16.70 -22.09 -3.09
N ASP A 245 -17.07 -22.40 -4.32
CA ASP A 245 -16.14 -22.83 -5.34
C ASP A 245 -15.30 -21.65 -5.88
N LEU A 246 -14.23 -21.96 -6.60
CA LEU A 246 -13.30 -20.98 -7.15
C LEU A 246 -13.98 -19.97 -8.09
N GLY A 247 -15.00 -20.39 -8.83
CA GLY A 247 -15.73 -19.51 -9.75
C GLY A 247 -16.51 -18.43 -9.01
N ARG A 248 -17.22 -18.80 -7.94
CA ARG A 248 -17.94 -17.85 -7.08
C ARG A 248 -16.98 -16.93 -6.34
N ILE A 249 -15.89 -17.48 -5.80
CA ILE A 249 -14.84 -16.68 -5.15
C ILE A 249 -14.26 -15.66 -6.13
N GLY A 250 -13.91 -16.07 -7.36
CA GLY A 250 -13.37 -15.19 -8.39
C GLY A 250 -14.28 -14.02 -8.76
N LEU A 251 -15.62 -14.26 -8.73
CA LEU A 251 -16.60 -13.23 -9.06
C LEU A 251 -16.89 -12.28 -7.88
N TYR A 252 -17.00 -12.80 -6.66
CA TYR A 252 -17.51 -12.02 -5.53
C TYR A 252 -16.43 -11.54 -4.56
N ALA A 253 -15.26 -12.20 -4.50
CA ALA A 253 -14.17 -11.75 -3.64
C ALA A 253 -13.58 -10.39 -4.07
N MET A 254 -13.90 -9.90 -5.27
CA MET A 254 -13.54 -8.55 -5.71
C MET A 254 -14.34 -7.44 -5.03
N CYS A 255 -15.54 -7.74 -4.46
CA CYS A 255 -16.42 -6.72 -3.88
C CYS A 255 -15.74 -5.84 -2.81
N PRO A 256 -15.01 -6.38 -1.82
CA PRO A 256 -14.28 -5.55 -0.86
C PRO A 256 -13.26 -4.61 -1.49
N PHE A 257 -12.61 -5.01 -2.59
CA PHE A 257 -11.63 -4.17 -3.28
C PHE A 257 -12.29 -3.00 -4.01
N VAL A 258 -13.40 -3.26 -4.70
CA VAL A 258 -14.19 -2.20 -5.37
C VAL A 258 -14.72 -1.19 -4.35
N VAL A 259 -15.24 -1.67 -3.22
CA VAL A 259 -15.75 -0.80 -2.15
C VAL A 259 -14.61 -0.05 -1.45
N ALA A 260 -13.42 -0.65 -1.33
CA ALA A 260 -12.23 0.02 -0.83
C ALA A 260 -11.80 1.19 -1.73
N ASP A 261 -11.93 1.07 -3.06
CA ASP A 261 -11.64 2.19 -3.97
C ASP A 261 -12.54 3.40 -3.73
N LEU A 262 -13.82 3.17 -3.47
CA LEU A 262 -14.71 4.24 -3.02
C LEU A 262 -14.21 4.86 -1.70
N GLY A 263 -13.71 4.04 -0.79
CA GLY A 263 -13.10 4.50 0.46
C GLY A 263 -11.88 5.39 0.23
N ASN A 264 -10.98 5.04 -0.68
CA ASN A 264 -9.82 5.84 -1.05
C ASN A 264 -10.21 7.25 -1.49
N ILE A 265 -11.20 7.36 -2.38
CA ILE A 265 -11.66 8.64 -2.93
C ILE A 265 -12.46 9.43 -1.89
N LEU A 266 -13.49 8.80 -1.31
CA LEU A 266 -14.40 9.48 -0.36
C LEU A 266 -13.69 9.87 0.94
N GLY A 267 -12.71 9.09 1.40
CA GLY A 267 -11.90 9.42 2.57
C GLY A 267 -11.08 10.70 2.38
N GLY A 268 -10.49 10.88 1.21
CA GLY A 268 -9.79 12.11 0.86
C GLY A 268 -10.73 13.31 0.72
N LEU A 269 -11.84 13.13 0.01
CA LEU A 269 -12.87 14.17 -0.19
C LEU A 269 -13.51 14.61 1.13
N PHE A 270 -13.76 13.68 2.05
CA PHE A 270 -14.30 13.99 3.38
C PHE A 270 -13.38 14.96 4.15
N THR A 271 -12.10 14.70 4.16
CA THR A 271 -11.13 15.60 4.80
C THR A 271 -11.07 16.96 4.10
N GLN A 272 -11.03 16.98 2.77
CA GLN A 272 -11.03 18.21 2.00
C GLN A 272 -12.30 19.05 2.26
N TRP A 273 -13.46 18.41 2.37
CA TRP A 273 -14.73 19.05 2.71
C TRP A 273 -14.69 19.71 4.10
N MET A 274 -14.14 19.02 5.13
CA MET A 274 -13.96 19.61 6.47
C MET A 274 -13.05 20.84 6.43
N ILE A 275 -11.92 20.76 5.71
CA ILE A 275 -10.97 21.87 5.60
C ILE A 275 -11.63 23.07 4.90
N ARG A 276 -12.40 22.85 3.83
CA ARG A 276 -13.15 23.91 3.15
C ARG A 276 -14.22 24.58 4.04
N ARG A 277 -14.68 23.88 5.06
CA ARG A 277 -15.58 24.42 6.10
C ARG A 277 -14.86 25.09 7.26
N GLY A 278 -13.55 25.32 7.15
CA GLY A 278 -12.76 26.05 8.14
C GLY A 278 -12.16 25.19 9.26
N VAL A 279 -12.28 23.85 9.19
CA VAL A 279 -11.62 22.98 10.16
C VAL A 279 -10.11 22.96 9.89
N ALA A 280 -9.29 23.22 10.91
CA ALA A 280 -7.83 23.19 10.79
C ALA A 280 -7.34 21.83 10.28
N ILE A 281 -6.35 21.84 9.37
CA ILE A 281 -5.83 20.63 8.69
C ILE A 281 -5.48 19.50 9.68
N PRO A 282 -4.72 19.72 10.77
CA PRO A 282 -4.39 18.66 11.72
C PRO A 282 -5.61 18.04 12.38
N ARG A 283 -6.62 18.86 12.69
CA ARG A 283 -7.88 18.39 13.28
C ARG A 283 -8.73 17.61 12.26
N ALA A 284 -8.86 18.12 11.04
CA ALA A 284 -9.58 17.44 9.95
C ALA A 284 -8.98 16.05 9.68
N ARG A 285 -7.63 15.93 9.63
CA ARG A 285 -6.93 14.66 9.48
C ARG A 285 -7.25 13.68 10.61
N LYS A 286 -7.12 14.12 11.89
CA LYS A 286 -7.39 13.26 13.04
C LYS A 286 -8.85 12.83 13.11
N VAL A 287 -9.79 13.70 12.80
CA VAL A 287 -11.22 13.35 12.73
C VAL A 287 -11.47 12.31 11.64
N ALA A 288 -10.94 12.54 10.44
CA ALA A 288 -11.12 11.59 9.32
C ALA A 288 -10.58 10.20 9.65
N VAL A 289 -9.34 10.09 10.13
CA VAL A 289 -8.77 8.78 10.47
C VAL A 289 -9.52 8.12 11.61
N SER A 290 -10.07 8.89 12.58
CA SER A 290 -10.90 8.35 13.64
C SER A 290 -12.21 7.77 13.13
N VAL A 291 -12.94 8.52 12.30
CA VAL A 291 -14.22 8.08 11.73
C VAL A 291 -14.03 6.77 10.95
N PHE A 292 -13.05 6.72 10.07
CA PHE A 292 -12.86 5.57 9.20
C PHE A 292 -12.25 4.36 9.92
N ALA A 293 -11.35 4.57 10.88
CA ALA A 293 -10.82 3.49 11.72
C ALA A 293 -11.91 2.89 12.64
N LEU A 294 -12.79 3.74 13.21
CA LEU A 294 -13.92 3.27 14.03
C LEU A 294 -14.94 2.52 13.17
N ALA A 295 -15.25 2.99 11.96
CA ALA A 295 -16.14 2.28 11.04
C ALA A 295 -15.57 0.89 10.67
N MET A 296 -14.27 0.81 10.37
CA MET A 296 -13.56 -0.44 10.10
C MET A 296 -13.58 -1.38 11.31
N ALA A 297 -13.28 -0.87 12.50
CA ALA A 297 -13.30 -1.65 13.74
C ALA A 297 -14.72 -2.16 14.04
N ALA A 298 -15.73 -1.30 13.91
CA ALA A 298 -17.13 -1.67 14.13
C ALA A 298 -17.58 -2.77 13.17
N ALA A 299 -17.23 -2.69 11.89
CA ALA A 299 -17.53 -3.72 10.90
C ALA A 299 -16.93 -5.08 11.30
N LEU A 300 -15.65 -5.11 11.68
CA LEU A 300 -14.96 -6.36 12.05
C LEU A 300 -15.46 -6.92 13.39
N LEU A 301 -15.66 -6.07 14.40
CA LEU A 301 -16.16 -6.49 15.71
C LEU A 301 -17.62 -6.97 15.67
N SER A 302 -18.44 -6.42 14.78
CA SER A 302 -19.82 -6.89 14.58
C SER A 302 -19.90 -8.20 13.79
N GLY A 303 -18.83 -8.63 13.14
CA GLY A 303 -18.77 -9.84 12.32
C GLY A 303 -19.41 -11.08 12.98
N PRO A 304 -19.04 -11.44 14.21
CA PRO A 304 -19.64 -12.60 14.91
C PRO A 304 -21.16 -12.54 15.08
N ILE A 305 -21.75 -11.35 15.09
CA ILE A 305 -23.18 -11.12 15.31
C ILE A 305 -23.93 -11.00 13.97
N VAL A 306 -23.34 -10.29 13.00
CA VAL A 306 -24.00 -9.89 11.75
C VAL A 306 -23.81 -10.94 10.64
N ILE A 307 -22.73 -11.70 10.67
CA ILE A 307 -22.45 -12.68 9.61
C ILE A 307 -23.33 -13.91 9.79
N SER A 308 -24.42 -13.93 9.02
CA SER A 308 -25.34 -15.08 8.93
C SER A 308 -25.15 -15.89 7.64
N GLY A 309 -24.33 -15.42 6.71
CA GLY A 309 -24.07 -16.06 5.44
C GLY A 309 -23.04 -15.30 4.58
N PRO A 310 -22.75 -15.79 3.37
CA PRO A 310 -21.67 -15.24 2.55
C PRO A 310 -21.92 -13.79 2.11
N ARG A 311 -23.16 -13.37 1.91
CA ARG A 311 -23.49 -11.98 1.53
C ARG A 311 -23.18 -11.00 2.67
N SER A 312 -23.60 -11.32 3.90
CA SER A 312 -23.28 -10.48 5.06
C SER A 312 -21.78 -10.47 5.37
N ALA A 313 -21.08 -11.58 5.15
CA ALA A 313 -19.63 -11.64 5.24
C ALA A 313 -18.95 -10.67 4.25
N LEU A 314 -19.38 -10.68 2.99
CA LEU A 314 -18.88 -9.74 1.98
C LEU A 314 -19.18 -8.28 2.35
N VAL A 315 -20.34 -7.98 2.92
CA VAL A 315 -20.66 -6.62 3.39
C VAL A 315 -19.71 -6.20 4.51
N VAL A 316 -19.49 -7.04 5.52
CA VAL A 316 -18.58 -6.75 6.64
C VAL A 316 -17.15 -6.51 6.12
N LEU A 317 -16.65 -7.39 5.26
CA LEU A 317 -15.29 -7.26 4.69
C LEU A 317 -15.18 -6.03 3.75
N SER A 318 -16.24 -5.70 3.02
CA SER A 318 -16.30 -4.51 2.18
C SER A 318 -16.29 -3.22 2.99
N LEU A 319 -17.04 -3.16 4.09
CA LEU A 319 -17.02 -2.01 5.02
C LEU A 319 -15.66 -1.88 5.71
N ALA A 320 -15.04 -2.99 6.10
CA ALA A 320 -13.70 -2.99 6.65
C ALA A 320 -12.67 -2.49 5.62
N GLY A 321 -12.74 -2.95 4.38
CA GLY A 321 -11.90 -2.49 3.27
C GLY A 321 -12.09 -1.00 2.96
N PHE A 322 -13.34 -0.53 2.92
CA PHE A 322 -13.67 0.89 2.77
C PHE A 322 -13.03 1.74 3.88
N GLY A 323 -13.24 1.34 5.14
CA GLY A 323 -12.69 2.04 6.29
C GLY A 323 -11.16 2.09 6.26
N TRP A 324 -10.50 0.97 5.93
CA TRP A 324 -9.04 0.91 5.78
C TRP A 324 -8.55 1.84 4.66
N ALA A 325 -9.18 1.81 3.50
CA ALA A 325 -8.77 2.61 2.36
C ALA A 325 -8.95 4.12 2.62
N ALA A 326 -10.08 4.51 3.20
CA ALA A 326 -10.35 5.89 3.58
C ALA A 326 -9.41 6.39 4.70
N TYR A 327 -9.07 5.54 5.66
CA TYR A 327 -8.05 5.79 6.67
C TYR A 327 -6.68 6.00 6.00
N THR A 328 -6.28 5.09 5.12
CA THR A 328 -4.99 5.10 4.43
C THR A 328 -4.82 6.34 3.56
N ALA A 329 -5.83 6.73 2.79
CA ALA A 329 -5.81 7.95 1.97
C ALA A 329 -5.47 9.20 2.79
N ASN A 330 -5.89 9.25 4.06
CA ASN A 330 -5.57 10.35 4.97
C ASN A 330 -4.18 10.22 5.59
N THR A 331 -3.79 9.02 6.02
CA THR A 331 -2.48 8.81 6.65
C THR A 331 -1.32 8.90 5.68
N LEU A 332 -1.53 8.67 4.38
CA LEU A 332 -0.57 8.91 3.30
C LEU A 332 -0.09 10.37 3.24
N ALA A 333 -0.93 11.31 3.65
CA ALA A 333 -0.56 12.73 3.70
C ALA A 333 0.23 13.12 4.97
N PHE A 334 0.24 12.31 6.02
CA PHE A 334 0.86 12.64 7.31
C PHE A 334 2.36 12.97 7.21
N PRO A 335 3.19 12.19 6.48
CA PRO A 335 4.60 12.54 6.36
C PRO A 335 4.79 13.93 5.75
N ALA A 336 4.05 14.25 4.70
CA ALA A 336 4.15 15.54 4.02
C ALA A 336 3.66 16.73 4.87
N ASP A 337 2.79 16.49 5.87
CA ASP A 337 2.28 17.52 6.77
C ASP A 337 3.22 17.77 7.97
N VAL A 338 3.98 16.75 8.42
CA VAL A 338 4.78 16.80 9.66
C VAL A 338 6.26 17.03 9.37
N VAL A 339 6.82 16.37 8.35
CA VAL A 339 8.26 16.46 8.04
C VAL A 339 8.52 17.25 6.76
N PRO A 340 9.76 17.76 6.55
CA PRO A 340 10.13 18.37 5.28
C PRO A 340 9.93 17.40 4.11
N GLN A 341 9.65 17.94 2.91
CA GLN A 341 9.44 17.12 1.70
C GLN A 341 10.59 16.15 1.44
N ARG A 342 11.83 16.55 1.74
CA ARG A 342 13.06 15.76 1.61
C ARG A 342 13.14 14.54 2.55
N ALA A 343 12.23 14.41 3.53
CA ALA A 343 12.16 13.28 4.45
C ALA A 343 10.84 12.50 4.32
N ALA A 344 9.91 12.93 3.46
CA ALA A 344 8.57 12.36 3.38
C ALA A 344 8.60 10.89 2.91
N ALA A 345 9.44 10.57 1.90
CA ALA A 345 9.58 9.21 1.41
C ALA A 345 10.25 8.29 2.43
N THR A 346 11.29 8.78 3.12
CA THR A 346 11.96 8.02 4.20
C THR A 346 10.98 7.68 5.32
N VAL A 347 10.20 8.65 5.77
CA VAL A 347 9.21 8.44 6.84
C VAL A 347 8.14 7.45 6.42
N TRP A 348 7.65 7.54 5.18
CA TRP A 348 6.71 6.55 4.66
C TRP A 348 7.32 5.16 4.54
N GLY A 349 8.56 5.07 4.05
CA GLY A 349 9.30 3.80 3.97
C GLY A 349 9.47 3.14 5.34
N LEU A 350 9.83 3.90 6.37
CA LEU A 350 9.94 3.42 7.75
C LEU A 350 8.57 2.95 8.28
N ALA A 351 7.51 3.71 8.02
CA ALA A 351 6.15 3.31 8.40
C ALA A 351 5.72 2.00 7.70
N SER A 352 6.11 1.80 6.44
CA SER A 352 5.84 0.58 5.67
C SER A 352 6.58 -0.65 6.21
N VAL A 353 7.72 -0.48 6.87
CA VAL A 353 8.37 -1.58 7.61
C VAL A 353 7.45 -2.05 8.75
N GLY A 354 6.85 -1.12 9.51
CA GLY A 354 5.84 -1.48 10.50
C GLY A 354 4.66 -2.25 9.91
N ALA A 355 4.14 -1.79 8.77
CA ALA A 355 3.08 -2.47 8.04
C ALA A 355 3.46 -3.92 7.63
N GLY A 356 4.67 -4.10 7.09
CA GLY A 356 5.18 -5.41 6.69
C GLY A 356 5.35 -6.38 7.85
N LEU A 357 5.92 -5.90 8.97
CA LEU A 357 6.05 -6.69 10.20
C LEU A 357 4.68 -7.05 10.78
N GLY A 358 3.74 -6.10 10.81
CA GLY A 358 2.36 -6.35 11.24
C GLY A 358 1.67 -7.37 10.34
N GLY A 359 1.81 -7.24 9.02
CA GLY A 359 1.31 -8.21 8.06
C GLY A 359 1.84 -9.61 8.34
N ALA A 360 3.14 -9.79 8.48
CA ALA A 360 3.76 -11.08 8.77
C ALA A 360 3.26 -11.67 10.09
N PHE A 361 3.22 -10.87 11.16
CA PHE A 361 2.74 -11.29 12.47
C PHE A 361 1.27 -11.74 12.44
N PHE A 362 0.38 -10.87 11.94
CA PHE A 362 -1.06 -11.14 11.94
C PHE A 362 -1.45 -12.25 10.97
N GLN A 363 -0.77 -12.41 9.84
CA GLN A 363 -0.97 -13.54 8.92
C GLN A 363 -0.67 -14.87 9.62
N HIS A 364 0.47 -14.95 10.30
CA HIS A 364 0.85 -16.14 11.06
C HIS A 364 -0.12 -16.41 12.23
N ALA A 365 -0.42 -15.38 13.02
CA ALA A 365 -1.37 -15.45 14.12
C ALA A 365 -2.77 -15.90 13.66
N SER A 366 -3.25 -15.41 12.52
CA SER A 366 -4.54 -15.83 11.94
C SER A 366 -4.53 -17.32 11.59
N GLY A 367 -3.44 -17.80 10.97
CA GLY A 367 -3.29 -19.23 10.64
C GLY A 367 -3.32 -20.12 11.88
N LEU A 368 -2.57 -19.74 12.93
CA LEU A 368 -2.56 -20.45 14.20
C LEU A 368 -3.93 -20.42 14.89
N THR A 369 -4.59 -19.25 14.91
CA THR A 369 -5.92 -19.10 15.52
C THR A 369 -6.95 -19.98 14.84
N VAL A 370 -7.00 -19.96 13.51
CA VAL A 370 -7.92 -20.82 12.75
C VAL A 370 -7.62 -22.30 12.98
N ALA A 371 -6.35 -22.70 12.93
CA ALA A 371 -5.96 -24.11 13.14
C ALA A 371 -6.32 -24.62 14.53
N HIS A 372 -6.07 -23.80 15.57
CA HIS A 372 -6.29 -24.21 16.97
C HIS A 372 -7.77 -24.17 17.38
N LEU A 373 -8.50 -23.11 17.00
CA LEU A 373 -9.90 -22.93 17.41
C LEU A 373 -10.91 -23.66 16.52
N ARG A 374 -10.49 -24.17 15.37
CA ARG A 374 -11.33 -24.93 14.44
C ARG A 374 -11.99 -26.15 15.10
N THR A 375 -11.28 -26.80 16.01
CA THR A 375 -11.76 -28.01 16.71
C THR A 375 -12.74 -27.70 17.84
N THR A 376 -12.61 -26.52 18.47
CA THR A 376 -13.41 -26.13 19.64
C THR A 376 -14.59 -25.24 19.29
N LEU A 377 -14.42 -24.28 18.39
CA LEU A 377 -15.43 -23.28 17.99
C LEU A 377 -16.03 -23.52 16.60
N GLY A 378 -15.60 -24.58 15.92
CA GLY A 378 -15.89 -24.77 14.51
C GLY A 378 -15.15 -23.76 13.61
N VAL A 379 -15.25 -23.98 12.29
CA VAL A 379 -14.52 -23.14 11.30
C VAL A 379 -14.98 -21.70 11.35
N ALA A 380 -16.30 -21.45 11.37
CA ALA A 380 -16.87 -20.10 11.42
C ALA A 380 -16.46 -19.36 12.70
N GLY A 381 -16.57 -20.00 13.87
CA GLY A 381 -16.15 -19.41 15.15
C GLY A 381 -14.67 -19.03 15.21
N ALA A 382 -13.79 -19.84 14.61
CA ALA A 382 -12.38 -19.55 14.50
C ALA A 382 -12.12 -18.29 13.68
N TYR A 383 -12.79 -18.12 12.52
CA TYR A 383 -12.69 -16.90 11.71
C TYR A 383 -13.32 -15.68 12.39
N HIS A 384 -14.43 -15.86 13.14
CA HIS A 384 -15.01 -14.77 13.93
C HIS A 384 -14.03 -14.25 14.98
N THR A 385 -13.26 -15.13 15.64
CA THR A 385 -12.19 -14.73 16.57
C THR A 385 -11.11 -13.92 15.85
N VAL A 386 -10.74 -14.31 14.64
CA VAL A 386 -9.80 -13.54 13.80
C VAL A 386 -10.36 -12.16 13.47
N PHE A 387 -11.64 -12.03 13.08
CA PHE A 387 -12.24 -10.72 12.82
C PHE A 387 -12.24 -9.82 14.05
N VAL A 388 -12.55 -10.35 15.23
CA VAL A 388 -12.47 -9.62 16.50
C VAL A 388 -11.03 -9.15 16.76
N ALA A 389 -10.02 -10.00 16.58
CA ALA A 389 -8.63 -9.64 16.75
C ALA A 389 -8.20 -8.48 15.84
N TYR A 390 -8.63 -8.47 14.57
CA TYR A 390 -8.38 -7.37 13.65
C TYR A 390 -9.18 -6.11 13.99
N GLY A 391 -10.40 -6.25 14.50
CA GLY A 391 -11.17 -5.11 15.01
C GLY A 391 -10.50 -4.44 16.20
N VAL A 392 -9.96 -5.24 17.13
CA VAL A 392 -9.14 -4.74 18.26
C VAL A 392 -7.85 -4.10 17.74
N ALA A 393 -7.17 -4.71 16.78
CA ALA A 393 -5.98 -4.14 16.14
C ALA A 393 -6.27 -2.75 15.53
N ALA A 394 -7.43 -2.57 14.89
CA ALA A 394 -7.85 -1.26 14.37
C ALA A 394 -7.97 -0.21 15.47
N LEU A 395 -8.58 -0.56 16.62
CA LEU A 395 -8.69 0.35 17.77
C LEU A 395 -7.32 0.68 18.38
N LEU A 396 -6.43 -0.30 18.50
CA LEU A 396 -5.06 -0.09 18.98
C LEU A 396 -4.28 0.83 18.04
N GLY A 397 -4.33 0.56 16.72
CA GLY A 397 -3.70 1.41 15.72
C GLY A 397 -4.22 2.85 15.75
N LEU A 398 -5.53 3.04 15.91
CA LEU A 398 -6.14 4.36 16.08
C LEU A 398 -5.67 5.05 17.37
N ALA A 399 -5.63 4.33 18.49
CA ALA A 399 -5.16 4.87 19.77
C ALA A 399 -3.73 5.41 19.64
N LEU A 400 -2.84 4.70 18.91
CA LEU A 400 -1.47 5.15 18.67
C LEU A 400 -1.42 6.45 17.85
N VAL A 401 -2.36 6.66 16.93
CA VAL A 401 -2.45 7.92 16.15
C VAL A 401 -2.97 9.08 17.02
N LEU A 402 -3.93 8.82 17.89
CA LEU A 402 -4.59 9.88 18.66
C LEU A 402 -3.78 10.37 19.84
N PHE A 403 -3.17 9.45 20.59
CA PHE A 403 -2.54 9.77 21.89
C PHE A 403 -1.02 9.97 21.80
N PRO A 404 -0.18 8.96 21.51
CA PRO A 404 1.26 9.11 21.60
C PRO A 404 1.91 9.78 20.37
N MET A 405 1.29 9.79 19.18
CA MET A 405 1.89 10.34 17.96
C MET A 405 2.14 11.84 18.04
N GLY A 406 1.29 12.59 18.75
CA GLY A 406 1.38 14.03 18.87
C GLY A 406 0.61 14.81 17.79
N PRO A 407 0.86 16.12 17.68
CA PRO A 407 0.19 16.96 16.68
C PRO A 407 0.69 16.67 15.27
N LEU A 408 -0.22 16.79 14.28
CA LEU A 408 0.10 16.67 12.85
C LEU A 408 0.45 18.06 12.30
N THR A 409 1.45 18.70 12.88
CA THR A 409 1.97 20.00 12.48
C THR A 409 3.43 19.88 12.10
N ARG A 410 3.88 20.73 11.20
CA ARG A 410 5.26 20.73 10.70
C ARG A 410 6.24 20.94 11.86
N ASP A 411 7.22 20.02 12.01
CA ASP A 411 8.22 20.12 13.05
C ASP A 411 9.42 20.92 12.54
N GLU A 412 9.60 22.13 13.10
CA GLU A 412 10.69 23.05 12.75
C GLU A 412 12.09 22.49 13.08
N ARG A 413 12.19 21.58 14.05
CA ARG A 413 13.47 20.95 14.43
C ARG A 413 14.08 20.09 13.32
N LEU A 414 13.28 19.68 12.34
CA LEU A 414 13.70 18.92 11.19
C LEU A 414 14.06 19.81 9.99
N GLN A 415 13.90 21.14 10.11
CA GLN A 415 14.32 22.11 9.09
C GLN A 415 15.82 22.40 9.19
N PRO A 416 16.48 22.82 8.10
CA PRO A 416 17.85 23.38 8.17
C PRO A 416 17.82 24.59 9.09
N LEU A 417 18.83 24.76 9.93
CA LEU A 417 19.00 25.98 10.67
C LEU A 417 19.13 27.15 9.70
N PRO A 418 18.44 28.30 9.92
CA PRO A 418 18.64 29.49 9.14
C PRO A 418 20.12 29.87 9.21
N GLY A 419 20.84 29.79 8.09
CA GLY A 419 22.28 30.13 7.99
C GLY A 419 23.22 28.97 7.64
N SER A 420 22.81 27.71 7.64
CA SER A 420 23.70 26.58 7.25
C SER A 420 23.90 26.39 5.74
N ALA A 421 23.37 27.28 4.91
CA ALA A 421 23.53 27.24 3.45
C ALA A 421 24.82 27.92 2.94
N HIS A 422 25.69 28.46 3.82
CA HIS A 422 26.89 29.20 3.44
C HIS A 422 28.23 28.56 3.85
N GLU A 423 28.20 27.32 4.39
CA GLU A 423 29.45 26.65 4.82
C GLU A 423 29.63 25.27 4.13
N LEU A 424 29.50 25.21 2.83
CA LEU A 424 30.05 24.08 2.04
C LEU A 424 30.54 24.61 0.69
#